data_b38614fe7ea0a5a29a5c2c119468f649
#
_entry.id   b38614fe7ea0a5a29a5c2c119468f649
#
_cell.length_a   1.000
_cell.length_b   1.000
_cell.length_c   1.000
_cell.angle_alpha   90.00
_cell.angle_beta   90.00
_cell.angle_gamma   90.00
#
_symmetry.space_group_name_H-M   'P 1'
#
loop_
_entity.id
_entity.type
_entity.pdbx_description
1 polymer ?
#
loop_
_entity_poly.entity_id
_entity_poly.type
_entity_poly.pdbx_seq_one_letter_code
_entity_poly.pdbx_strand_id
1 'polypeptide(L)'
;MKLASLNQGRDGVLIVVSRDLTRAVKVPQIAATLQAALDDWAIKRPHLEATYQRLNDGLEPDAFYFDQADCHSPLPRAFHWADGSAYVNHVELVRKARGAEMPESFWHDPLMYQGGADSFIPPHSPILMADEAWGIDLEAELAVITDDVPMGASAAEATGHIQLLMLVN
;
A
#
# COMPACT_ATOMS: atom_id res chain seq x y z
N MET A 1 4.18 1.71 13.00
CA MET A 1 5.28 2.47 12.35
C MET A 1 4.82 3.03 11.02
N LYS A 2 5.59 3.94 10.42
CA LYS A 2 5.37 4.43 9.06
C LYS A 2 6.58 4.10 8.20
N LEU A 3 6.32 3.58 7.01
CA LEU A 3 7.35 3.16 6.04
C LEU A 3 7.06 3.84 4.70
N ALA A 4 8.11 4.08 3.91
CA ALA A 4 7.99 4.55 2.54
C ALA A 4 9.15 4.02 1.69
N SER A 5 9.03 4.16 0.38
CA SER A 5 10.07 3.80 -0.59
C SER A 5 10.52 5.05 -1.32
N LEU A 6 11.76 5.50 -1.11
CA LEU A 6 12.32 6.63 -1.86
C LEU A 6 12.41 6.28 -3.35
N ASN A 7 12.20 7.26 -4.21
CA ASN A 7 12.30 7.14 -5.66
C ASN A 7 13.78 6.97 -6.11
N GLN A 8 14.37 5.85 -5.73
CA GLN A 8 15.74 5.46 -6.08
C GLN A 8 15.75 4.00 -6.53
N GLY A 9 16.02 3.77 -7.81
CA GLY A 9 15.89 2.45 -8.41
C GLY A 9 14.44 2.03 -8.65
N ARG A 10 14.23 0.83 -9.18
CA ARG A 10 12.90 0.37 -9.61
C ARG A 10 11.98 -0.01 -8.45
N ASP A 11 12.54 -0.47 -7.34
CA ASP A 11 11.79 -0.95 -6.17
C ASP A 11 11.81 0.06 -5.01
N GLY A 12 12.46 1.19 -5.23
CA GLY A 12 12.65 2.21 -4.21
C GLY A 12 13.63 1.78 -3.11
N VAL A 13 14.05 2.74 -2.29
CA VAL A 13 14.89 2.48 -1.11
C VAL A 13 14.02 2.60 0.12
N LEU A 14 14.00 1.56 0.95
CA LEU A 14 13.21 1.54 2.18
C LEU A 14 13.66 2.61 3.16
N ILE A 15 12.70 3.38 3.66
CA ILE A 15 12.88 4.35 4.73
C ILE A 15 11.84 4.15 5.83
N VAL A 16 12.25 4.47 7.05
CA VAL A 16 11.34 4.65 8.19
C VAL A 16 11.00 6.14 8.29
N VAL A 17 9.73 6.46 8.42
CA VAL A 17 9.22 7.84 8.45
C VAL A 17 8.66 8.15 9.82
N SER A 18 8.94 9.36 10.34
CA SER A 18 8.47 9.81 11.65
C SER A 18 6.94 9.92 11.72
N ARG A 19 6.40 9.92 12.95
CA ARG A 19 4.95 9.99 13.18
C ARG A 19 4.32 11.24 12.58
N ASP A 20 5.01 12.36 12.66
CA ASP A 20 4.59 13.68 12.18
C ASP A 20 4.89 13.92 10.68
N LEU A 21 5.49 12.93 9.99
CA LEU A 21 5.85 13.02 8.58
C LEU A 21 6.87 14.12 8.25
N THR A 22 7.71 14.50 9.22
CA THR A 22 8.71 15.55 8.99
C THR A 22 10.11 15.01 8.73
N ARG A 23 10.41 13.78 9.22
CA ARG A 23 11.74 13.18 9.14
C ARG A 23 11.67 11.74 8.69
N ALA A 24 12.76 11.30 8.07
CA ALA A 24 12.91 9.90 7.68
C ALA A 24 14.37 9.45 7.86
N VAL A 25 14.58 8.14 7.88
CA VAL A 25 15.91 7.54 7.90
C VAL A 25 15.95 6.32 6.97
N LYS A 26 17.02 6.17 6.20
CA LYS A 26 17.28 4.97 5.39
C LYS A 26 17.71 3.83 6.30
N VAL A 27 17.28 2.61 5.96
CA VAL A 27 17.53 1.41 6.78
C VAL A 27 18.15 0.25 5.97
N PRO A 28 19.21 0.48 5.17
CA PRO A 28 19.78 -0.55 4.30
C PRO A 28 20.34 -1.75 5.07
N GLN A 29 20.71 -1.56 6.34
CA GLN A 29 21.17 -2.62 7.23
C GLN A 29 20.02 -3.56 7.68
N ILE A 30 18.76 -3.13 7.57
CA ILE A 30 17.58 -3.95 7.87
C ILE A 30 17.07 -4.58 6.59
N ALA A 31 16.74 -3.76 5.58
CA ALA A 31 16.32 -4.20 4.26
C ALA A 31 16.56 -3.09 3.24
N ALA A 32 16.93 -3.44 2.02
CA ALA A 32 17.18 -2.48 0.95
C ALA A 32 15.87 -1.88 0.39
N THR A 33 14.81 -2.68 0.33
CA THR A 33 13.49 -2.31 -0.21
C THR A 33 12.38 -2.76 0.72
N LEU A 34 11.16 -2.24 0.56
CA LEU A 34 10.02 -2.73 1.33
C LEU A 34 9.71 -4.20 1.02
N GLN A 35 9.84 -4.62 -0.25
CA GLN A 35 9.67 -6.02 -0.61
C GLN A 35 10.65 -6.92 0.15
N ALA A 36 11.93 -6.58 0.19
CA ALA A 36 12.93 -7.34 0.93
C ALA A 36 12.67 -7.35 2.46
N ALA A 37 11.96 -6.36 2.99
CA ALA A 37 11.52 -6.41 4.38
C ALA A 37 10.33 -7.35 4.57
N LEU A 38 9.39 -7.38 3.63
CA LEU A 38 8.21 -8.25 3.68
C LEU A 38 8.59 -9.72 3.51
N ASP A 39 9.58 -10.05 2.67
CA ASP A 39 10.07 -11.42 2.46
C ASP A 39 10.56 -12.07 3.76
N ASP A 40 11.02 -11.27 4.74
CA ASP A 40 11.49 -11.69 6.07
C ASP A 40 10.78 -10.93 7.20
N TRP A 41 9.49 -10.62 7.04
CA TRP A 41 8.78 -9.66 7.89
C TRP A 41 8.89 -9.92 9.39
N ALA A 42 8.73 -11.17 9.80
CA ALA A 42 8.81 -11.55 11.21
C ALA A 42 10.17 -11.18 11.86
N ILE A 43 11.26 -11.22 11.06
CA ILE A 43 12.61 -10.86 11.50
C ILE A 43 12.84 -9.36 11.39
N LYS A 44 12.40 -8.72 10.30
CA LYS A 44 12.70 -7.31 9.98
C LYS A 44 11.83 -6.33 10.76
N ARG A 45 10.56 -6.66 10.97
CA ARG A 45 9.59 -5.79 11.65
C ARG A 45 10.06 -5.26 13.01
N PRO A 46 10.58 -6.07 13.95
CA PRO A 46 11.05 -5.56 15.25
C PRO A 46 12.16 -4.51 15.12
N HIS A 47 13.06 -4.67 14.15
CA HIS A 47 14.14 -3.72 13.89
C HIS A 47 13.62 -2.40 13.29
N LEU A 48 12.63 -2.49 12.38
CA LEU A 48 11.96 -1.31 11.82
C LEU A 48 11.19 -0.54 12.89
N GLU A 49 10.49 -1.24 13.77
CA GLU A 49 9.76 -0.64 14.91
C GLU A 49 10.72 0.06 15.88
N ALA A 50 11.84 -0.55 16.19
CA ALA A 50 12.88 0.05 17.04
C ALA A 50 13.48 1.31 16.40
N THR A 51 13.75 1.28 15.09
CA THR A 51 14.22 2.45 14.35
C THR A 51 13.14 3.55 14.32
N TYR A 52 11.88 3.18 14.12
CA TYR A 52 10.76 4.13 14.17
C TYR A 52 10.69 4.84 15.53
N GLN A 53 10.85 4.10 16.63
CA GLN A 53 10.86 4.70 17.97
C GLN A 53 12.04 5.67 18.13
N ARG A 54 13.27 5.25 17.81
CA ARG A 54 14.46 6.14 17.90
C ARG A 54 14.34 7.38 17.03
N LEU A 55 13.76 7.24 15.81
CA LEU A 55 13.52 8.38 14.93
C LEU A 55 12.58 9.41 15.57
N ASN A 56 11.49 8.96 16.19
CA ASN A 56 10.54 9.85 16.88
C ASN A 56 11.13 10.47 18.15
N ASP A 57 12.07 9.81 18.79
CA ASP A 57 12.79 10.32 19.98
C ASP A 57 13.97 11.24 19.59
N GLY A 58 14.21 11.46 18.28
CA GLY A 58 15.31 12.30 17.79
C GLY A 58 16.69 11.67 17.92
N LEU A 59 16.76 10.34 18.06
CA LEU A 59 18.00 9.59 18.31
C LEU A 59 18.61 8.97 17.05
N GLU A 60 18.08 9.26 15.87
CA GLU A 60 18.64 8.81 14.58
C GLU A 60 19.53 9.91 13.98
N PRO A 61 20.87 9.75 14.02
CA PRO A 61 21.80 10.80 13.59
C PRO A 61 21.73 11.05 12.07
N ASP A 62 21.40 10.04 11.29
CA ASP A 62 21.32 10.08 9.84
C ASP A 62 19.91 10.46 9.33
N ALA A 63 19.03 10.91 10.23
CA ALA A 63 17.69 11.32 9.85
C ALA A 63 17.72 12.60 9.00
N PHE A 64 16.94 12.60 7.92
CA PHE A 64 16.80 13.70 6.98
C PHE A 64 15.36 14.22 6.94
N TYR A 65 15.15 15.38 6.30
CA TYR A 65 13.81 15.91 6.07
C TYR A 65 13.03 15.00 5.10
N PHE A 66 11.80 14.63 5.49
CA PHE A 66 10.94 13.80 4.68
C PHE A 66 10.07 14.65 3.75
N ASP A 67 10.10 14.34 2.45
CA ASP A 67 9.17 14.86 1.47
C ASP A 67 8.51 13.66 0.75
N GLN A 68 7.19 13.59 0.77
CA GLN A 68 6.45 12.53 0.08
C GLN A 68 6.61 12.61 -1.44
N ALA A 69 6.91 13.78 -1.99
CA ALA A 69 7.17 13.96 -3.42
C ALA A 69 8.41 13.19 -3.91
N ASP A 70 9.34 12.88 -2.99
CA ASP A 70 10.55 12.10 -3.28
C ASP A 70 10.30 10.58 -3.25
N CYS A 71 9.08 10.15 -3.02
CA CYS A 71 8.75 8.74 -2.86
C CYS A 71 8.14 8.12 -4.13
N HIS A 72 8.42 6.83 -4.31
CA HIS A 72 7.60 5.91 -5.09
C HIS A 72 6.32 5.53 -4.33
N SER A 73 5.40 4.79 -5.00
CA SER A 73 4.45 3.95 -4.26
C SER A 73 5.21 2.99 -3.33
N PRO A 74 4.64 2.56 -2.20
CA PRO A 74 5.36 1.73 -1.22
C PRO A 74 5.95 0.44 -1.81
N LEU A 75 5.22 -0.22 -2.70
CA LEU A 75 5.64 -1.38 -3.47
C LEU A 75 5.50 -1.08 -4.97
N PRO A 76 6.49 -0.41 -5.61
CA PRO A 76 6.36 0.08 -6.98
C PRO A 76 6.04 -1.04 -7.99
N ARG A 77 6.49 -2.25 -7.72
CA ARG A 77 6.28 -3.44 -8.53
C ARG A 77 5.85 -4.61 -7.66
N ALA A 78 4.67 -4.50 -7.03
CA ALA A 78 4.12 -5.61 -6.28
C ALA A 78 3.95 -6.84 -7.20
N PHE A 79 4.28 -8.03 -6.70
CA PHE A 79 4.12 -9.28 -7.44
C PHE A 79 2.68 -9.57 -7.83
N HIS A 80 1.76 -9.14 -6.97
CA HIS A 80 0.34 -9.34 -7.19
C HIS A 80 -0.44 -8.25 -6.46
N TRP A 81 -1.53 -7.80 -7.04
CA TRP A 81 -2.53 -6.99 -6.37
C TRP A 81 -3.93 -7.35 -6.87
N ALA A 82 -4.88 -7.20 -5.99
CA ALA A 82 -6.28 -7.43 -6.29
C ALA A 82 -7.12 -6.33 -5.63
N ASP A 83 -8.16 -5.93 -6.33
CA ASP A 83 -9.17 -5.01 -5.84
C ASP A 83 -10.42 -5.80 -5.48
N GLY A 84 -10.90 -5.62 -4.26
CA GLY A 84 -12.10 -6.26 -3.74
C GLY A 84 -13.22 -5.24 -3.56
N SER A 85 -14.30 -5.35 -4.34
CA SER A 85 -15.46 -4.48 -4.20
C SER A 85 -16.23 -4.77 -2.90
N ALA A 86 -15.57 -4.55 -1.76
CA ALA A 86 -16.09 -4.85 -0.42
C ALA A 86 -16.94 -3.73 0.18
N TYR A 87 -16.90 -2.53 -0.37
CA TYR A 87 -17.80 -1.44 -0.01
C TYR A 87 -19.16 -1.62 -0.69
N VAL A 88 -20.03 -2.40 -0.06
CA VAL A 88 -21.34 -2.78 -0.63
C VAL A 88 -22.19 -1.56 -1.01
N ASN A 89 -22.15 -0.48 -0.21
CA ASN A 89 -22.86 0.75 -0.53
C ASN A 89 -22.36 1.39 -1.85
N HIS A 90 -21.04 1.39 -2.12
CA HIS A 90 -20.50 1.87 -3.39
C HIS A 90 -21.00 1.01 -4.55
N VAL A 91 -20.92 -0.32 -4.42
CA VAL A 91 -21.40 -1.25 -5.45
C VAL A 91 -22.90 -1.05 -5.74
N GLU A 92 -23.72 -0.87 -4.69
CA GLU A 92 -25.15 -0.60 -4.83
C GLU A 92 -25.41 0.70 -5.62
N LEU A 93 -24.70 1.78 -5.29
CA LEU A 93 -24.83 3.07 -5.98
C LEU A 93 -24.43 2.96 -7.47
N VAL A 94 -23.32 2.32 -7.77
CA VAL A 94 -22.85 2.09 -9.15
C VAL A 94 -23.85 1.26 -9.94
N ARG A 95 -24.39 0.18 -9.36
CA ARG A 95 -25.40 -0.66 -10.02
C ARG A 95 -26.69 0.11 -10.27
N LYS A 96 -27.17 0.85 -9.29
CA LYS A 96 -28.33 1.71 -9.44
C LYS A 96 -28.15 2.75 -10.55
N ALA A 97 -26.97 3.38 -10.64
CA ALA A 97 -26.64 4.33 -11.71
C ALA A 97 -26.65 3.67 -13.10
N ARG A 98 -26.32 2.39 -13.18
CA ARG A 98 -26.35 1.58 -14.42
C ARG A 98 -27.70 0.90 -14.68
N GLY A 99 -28.72 1.15 -13.85
CA GLY A 99 -30.05 0.50 -13.98
C GLY A 99 -30.02 -1.02 -13.70
N ALA A 100 -29.05 -1.49 -12.94
CA ALA A 100 -28.89 -2.91 -12.58
C ALA A 100 -29.22 -3.14 -11.11
N GLU A 101 -29.74 -4.34 -10.82
CA GLU A 101 -30.01 -4.79 -9.45
C GLU A 101 -28.77 -5.40 -8.79
N MET A 102 -28.74 -5.40 -7.45
CA MET A 102 -27.72 -6.07 -6.65
C MET A 102 -27.94 -7.57 -6.64
N PRO A 103 -27.00 -8.40 -7.12
CA PRO A 103 -27.06 -9.84 -6.90
C PRO A 103 -26.94 -10.17 -5.40
N GLU A 104 -27.70 -11.16 -4.94
CA GLU A 104 -27.66 -11.61 -3.55
C GLU A 104 -26.26 -12.02 -3.10
N SER A 105 -25.46 -12.59 -4.02
CA SER A 105 -24.09 -13.01 -3.74
C SER A 105 -23.18 -11.86 -3.29
N PHE A 106 -23.42 -10.62 -3.69
CA PHE A 106 -22.56 -9.49 -3.34
C PHE A 106 -22.59 -9.09 -1.86
N TRP A 107 -23.59 -9.57 -1.13
CA TRP A 107 -23.64 -9.41 0.33
C TRP A 107 -22.66 -10.31 1.07
N HIS A 108 -22.16 -11.37 0.42
CA HIS A 108 -21.34 -12.41 1.01
C HIS A 108 -20.00 -12.61 0.27
N ASP A 109 -20.00 -12.41 -1.05
CA ASP A 109 -18.85 -12.63 -1.92
C ASP A 109 -18.52 -11.33 -2.67
N PRO A 110 -17.45 -10.62 -2.27
CA PRO A 110 -17.04 -9.42 -2.99
C PRO A 110 -16.60 -9.77 -4.40
N LEU A 111 -16.94 -8.89 -5.36
CA LEU A 111 -16.36 -8.98 -6.68
C LEU A 111 -14.85 -8.68 -6.56
N MET A 112 -14.02 -9.53 -7.16
CA MET A 112 -12.57 -9.38 -7.13
C MET A 112 -12.04 -9.07 -8.53
N TYR A 113 -11.23 -8.03 -8.63
CA TYR A 113 -10.47 -7.69 -9.82
C TYR A 113 -8.99 -7.98 -9.56
N GLN A 114 -8.37 -8.76 -10.43
CA GLN A 114 -6.92 -8.99 -10.39
C GLN A 114 -6.24 -7.98 -11.30
N GLY A 115 -5.38 -7.16 -10.72
CA GLY A 115 -4.66 -6.12 -11.44
C GLY A 115 -3.46 -6.63 -12.22
N GLY A 116 -3.01 -5.85 -13.20
CA GLY A 116 -1.77 -6.07 -13.92
C GLY A 116 -0.55 -5.87 -13.03
N ALA A 117 0.52 -6.63 -13.28
CA ALA A 117 1.75 -6.58 -12.49
C ALA A 117 2.81 -5.62 -13.09
N ASP A 118 2.40 -4.44 -13.52
CA ASP A 118 3.32 -3.46 -14.15
C ASP A 118 4.02 -2.63 -13.08
N SER A 119 3.48 -1.45 -12.80
CA SER A 119 4.00 -0.54 -11.78
C SER A 119 2.90 0.39 -11.27
N PHE A 120 2.99 0.75 -10.01
CA PHE A 120 2.11 1.74 -9.41
C PHE A 120 2.68 3.15 -9.60
N ILE A 121 1.78 4.11 -9.80
CA ILE A 121 2.13 5.52 -9.91
C ILE A 121 2.54 6.05 -8.53
N PRO A 122 3.63 6.85 -8.42
CA PRO A 122 4.00 7.52 -7.18
C PRO A 122 2.91 8.48 -6.68
N PRO A 123 2.82 8.78 -5.36
CA PRO A 123 1.70 9.51 -4.75
C PRO A 123 1.49 10.94 -5.28
N HIS A 124 2.55 11.59 -5.78
CA HIS A 124 2.48 12.95 -6.33
C HIS A 124 2.68 13.03 -7.84
N SER A 125 2.79 11.88 -8.52
CA SER A 125 2.92 11.86 -9.99
C SER A 125 1.57 12.10 -10.65
N PRO A 126 1.53 12.85 -11.77
CA PRO A 126 0.30 13.02 -12.52
C PRO A 126 -0.14 11.70 -13.16
N ILE A 127 -1.44 11.48 -13.23
CA ILE A 127 -2.04 10.43 -14.06
C ILE A 127 -2.00 10.90 -15.50
N LEU A 128 -1.18 10.24 -16.33
CA LEU A 128 -1.02 10.58 -17.74
C LEU A 128 -2.08 9.85 -18.58
N MET A 129 -2.86 10.60 -19.33
CA MET A 129 -3.90 10.08 -20.21
C MET A 129 -3.87 10.82 -21.55
N ALA A 130 -4.08 10.10 -22.64
CA ALA A 130 -4.04 10.69 -23.98
C ALA A 130 -5.27 11.55 -24.30
N ASP A 131 -6.41 11.23 -23.72
CA ASP A 131 -7.68 11.95 -23.93
C ASP A 131 -8.52 11.90 -22.65
N GLU A 132 -8.83 13.06 -22.08
CA GLU A 132 -9.66 13.17 -20.88
C GLU A 132 -11.08 12.63 -21.07
N ALA A 133 -11.57 12.54 -22.33
CA ALA A 133 -12.88 11.96 -22.63
C ALA A 133 -12.96 10.45 -22.27
N TRP A 134 -11.83 9.77 -22.09
CA TRP A 134 -11.81 8.38 -21.59
C TRP A 134 -12.20 8.25 -20.12
N GLY A 135 -12.20 9.38 -19.42
CA GLY A 135 -12.55 9.47 -18.00
C GLY A 135 -11.36 9.19 -17.08
N ILE A 136 -11.13 10.12 -16.14
CA ILE A 136 -10.25 9.95 -14.99
C ILE A 136 -11.14 10.09 -13.76
N ASP A 137 -11.10 9.12 -12.86
CA ASP A 137 -11.92 9.13 -11.66
C ASP A 137 -11.05 9.19 -10.40
N LEU A 138 -11.60 9.77 -9.35
CA LEU A 138 -11.00 9.76 -8.02
C LEU A 138 -11.71 8.72 -7.17
N GLU A 139 -10.98 7.71 -6.78
CA GLU A 139 -11.45 6.68 -5.87
C GLU A 139 -10.62 6.74 -4.57
N ALA A 140 -11.29 6.89 -3.45
CA ALA A 140 -10.63 6.91 -2.15
C ALA A 140 -10.68 5.50 -1.56
N GLU A 141 -9.57 4.79 -1.63
CA GLU A 141 -9.51 3.38 -1.27
C GLU A 141 -8.52 3.10 -0.15
N LEU A 142 -8.81 2.02 0.60
CA LEU A 142 -7.92 1.47 1.61
C LEU A 142 -7.31 0.18 1.09
N ALA A 143 -6.01 0.20 0.85
CA ALA A 143 -5.27 -1.00 0.50
C ALA A 143 -4.57 -1.60 1.73
N VAL A 144 -4.46 -2.92 1.75
CA VAL A 144 -3.69 -3.68 2.73
C VAL A 144 -2.49 -4.32 2.04
N ILE A 145 -1.38 -4.41 2.75
CA ILE A 145 -0.22 -5.22 2.36
C ILE A 145 -0.19 -6.41 3.28
N THR A 146 -0.18 -7.61 2.71
CA THR A 146 -0.16 -8.87 3.44
C THR A 146 1.21 -9.54 3.36
N ASP A 147 1.48 -10.45 4.27
CA ASP A 147 2.48 -11.50 4.09
C ASP A 147 1.86 -12.70 3.33
N ASP A 148 2.52 -13.85 3.32
CA ASP A 148 2.05 -15.05 2.64
C ASP A 148 0.77 -15.58 3.28
N VAL A 149 -0.35 -15.43 2.59
CA VAL A 149 -1.65 -15.93 3.03
C VAL A 149 -1.84 -17.37 2.51
N PRO A 150 -1.98 -18.37 3.38
CA PRO A 150 -2.16 -19.76 2.94
C PRO A 150 -3.47 -19.95 2.19
N MET A 151 -3.46 -20.84 1.20
CA MET A 151 -4.65 -21.20 0.45
C MET A 151 -5.72 -21.77 1.40
N GLY A 152 -6.94 -21.28 1.27
CA GLY A 152 -8.08 -21.72 2.10
C GLY A 152 -8.12 -21.07 3.49
N ALA A 153 -7.32 -20.03 3.75
CA ALA A 153 -7.41 -19.26 5.00
C ALA A 153 -8.85 -18.72 5.18
N SER A 154 -9.37 -18.86 6.38
CA SER A 154 -10.64 -18.22 6.76
C SER A 154 -10.46 -16.69 6.87
N ALA A 155 -11.56 -15.94 6.83
CA ALA A 155 -11.52 -14.48 7.02
C ALA A 155 -10.87 -14.08 8.36
N ALA A 156 -11.07 -14.85 9.42
CA ALA A 156 -10.46 -14.60 10.72
C ALA A 156 -8.94 -14.81 10.68
N GLU A 157 -8.46 -15.86 10.04
CA GLU A 157 -7.03 -16.12 9.85
C GLU A 157 -6.38 -15.08 8.94
N ALA A 158 -7.03 -14.73 7.83
CA ALA A 158 -6.56 -13.72 6.88
C ALA A 158 -6.29 -12.35 7.54
N THR A 159 -7.06 -11.98 8.56
CA THR A 159 -6.84 -10.74 9.32
C THR A 159 -5.44 -10.68 9.96
N GLY A 160 -4.90 -11.81 10.40
CA GLY A 160 -3.56 -11.92 10.98
C GLY A 160 -2.42 -11.67 9.96
N HIS A 161 -2.72 -11.80 8.68
CA HIS A 161 -1.77 -11.59 7.58
C HIS A 161 -1.70 -10.13 7.09
N ILE A 162 -2.56 -9.24 7.58
CA ILE A 162 -2.49 -7.81 7.26
C ILE A 162 -1.32 -7.19 8.03
N GLN A 163 -0.29 -6.76 7.32
CA GLN A 163 0.92 -6.22 7.92
C GLN A 163 0.97 -4.69 7.87
N LEU A 164 0.50 -4.08 6.78
CA LEU A 164 0.51 -2.63 6.58
C LEU A 164 -0.79 -2.17 5.91
N LEU A 165 -1.10 -0.89 6.10
CA LEU A 165 -2.24 -0.21 5.51
C LEU A 165 -1.77 1.02 4.75
N MET A 166 -2.43 1.35 3.63
CA MET A 166 -2.20 2.58 2.89
C MET A 166 -3.48 3.07 2.22
N LEU A 167 -3.53 4.37 1.93
CA LEU A 167 -4.56 4.96 1.08
C LEU A 167 -4.07 4.97 -0.36
N VAL A 168 -4.96 4.67 -1.29
CA VAL A 168 -4.69 4.64 -2.74
C VAL A 168 -5.82 5.29 -3.52
N ASN A 169 -5.53 5.62 -4.77
CA ASN A 169 -6.51 6.01 -5.80
C ASN A 169 -6.34 5.08 -6.98
#